data_1b163624d1b586413378af9934d3a941
#
_entry.id   1b163624d1b586413378af9934d3a941
#
_cell.length_a   1.000
_cell.length_b   1.000
_cell.length_c   1.000
_cell.angle_alpha   90.00
_cell.angle_beta   90.00
_cell.angle_gamma   90.00
#
_symmetry.space_group_name_H-M   'P 1'
#
loop_
_entity.id
_entity.type
_entity.pdbx_description
1 polymer ?
#
loop_
_entity_poly.entity_id
_entity_poly.type
_entity_poly.pdbx_seq_one_letter_code
_entity_poly.pdbx_strand_id
1 'polypeptide(L)'
;LGIVYLEASACGLPVIAGESGGAPDAVIEGVTGFVVDGTNTEQIAKRAIQLLLDEKLRISMGSAGRAWIEKEWRWQIWAGKFSDLLAR
;
A
#
# COMPACT_ATOMS: atom_id res chain seq x y z
N LEU A 1 8.11 -0.66 8.57
CA LEU A 1 7.09 -1.49 7.88
C LEU A 1 6.23 -0.68 6.93
N GLY A 2 5.79 0.51 7.36
CA GLY A 2 5.01 1.39 6.50
C GLY A 2 5.74 1.83 5.23
N ILE A 3 7.04 1.91 5.28
CA ILE A 3 7.88 2.32 4.14
C ILE A 3 7.80 1.32 3.00
N VAL A 4 7.77 0.03 3.30
CA VAL A 4 7.67 -1.00 2.26
C VAL A 4 6.37 -0.85 1.48
N TYR A 5 5.28 -0.54 2.17
CA TYR A 5 3.98 -0.31 1.53
C TYR A 5 3.99 0.95 0.67
N LEU A 6 4.64 2.00 1.14
CA LEU A 6 4.78 3.24 0.39
C LEU A 6 5.65 3.05 -0.85
N GLU A 7 6.72 2.28 -0.76
CA GLU A 7 7.54 1.93 -1.92
C GLU A 7 6.76 1.16 -2.97
N ALA A 8 5.97 0.17 -2.54
CA ALA A 8 5.13 -0.60 -3.45
C ALA A 8 4.13 0.30 -4.17
N SER A 9 3.47 1.19 -3.44
CA SER A 9 2.53 2.14 -4.01
C SER A 9 3.20 3.12 -4.98
N ALA A 10 4.39 3.59 -4.65
CA ALA A 10 5.17 4.47 -5.52
C ALA A 10 5.55 3.79 -6.84
N CYS A 11 5.73 2.47 -6.81
CA CYS A 11 6.01 1.67 -8.01
C CYS A 11 4.75 1.29 -8.79
N GLY A 12 3.58 1.72 -8.35
CA GLY A 12 2.32 1.38 -9.00
C GLY A 12 1.86 -0.04 -8.76
N LEU A 13 2.22 -0.62 -7.61
CA LEU A 13 1.84 -1.98 -7.24
C LEU A 13 0.73 -1.95 -6.18
N PRO A 14 -0.30 -2.82 -6.30
CA PRO A 14 -1.27 -2.96 -5.24
C PRO A 14 -0.63 -3.62 -4.01
N VAL A 15 -1.20 -3.33 -2.84
CA VAL A 15 -0.64 -3.80 -1.57
C VAL A 15 -1.66 -4.61 -0.80
N ILE A 16 -1.23 -5.72 -0.22
CA ILE A 16 -1.99 -6.45 0.80
C ILE A 16 -1.18 -6.33 2.08
N ALA A 17 -1.76 -5.74 3.10
CA ALA A 17 -1.07 -5.47 4.35
C ALA A 17 -1.86 -5.97 5.54
N GLY A 18 -1.16 -6.42 6.56
CA GLY A 18 -1.77 -6.73 7.85
C GLY A 18 -2.23 -5.44 8.55
N GLU A 19 -3.28 -5.52 9.33
CA GLU A 19 -3.87 -4.35 9.99
C GLU A 19 -3.02 -3.77 11.12
N SER A 20 -1.95 -4.43 11.51
CA SER A 20 -0.97 -3.91 12.46
C SER A 20 0.25 -3.35 11.72
N GLY A 21 1.12 -2.62 12.44
CA GLY A 21 2.42 -2.21 11.90
C GLY A 21 2.40 -1.09 10.86
N GLY A 22 1.53 -0.11 10.97
CA GLY A 22 1.53 1.08 10.12
C GLY A 22 0.74 0.94 8.82
N ALA A 23 0.10 -0.20 8.59
CA ALA A 23 -0.72 -0.40 7.39
C ALA A 23 -1.86 0.63 7.25
N PRO A 24 -2.56 1.03 8.33
CA PRO A 24 -3.62 2.03 8.21
C PRO A 24 -3.15 3.38 7.66
N ASP A 25 -1.88 3.71 7.86
CA ASP A 25 -1.31 4.97 7.38
C ASP A 25 -0.73 4.85 5.97
N ALA A 26 -0.45 3.64 5.52
CA ALA A 26 0.26 3.39 4.25
C ALA A 26 -0.61 2.80 3.15
N VAL A 27 -1.80 2.33 3.48
CA VAL A 27 -2.72 1.68 2.53
C VAL A 27 -4.12 2.24 2.72
N ILE A 28 -4.75 2.64 1.61
CA ILE A 28 -6.17 3.04 1.62
C ILE A 28 -6.99 1.82 1.19
N GLU A 29 -7.76 1.27 2.13
CA GLU A 29 -8.56 0.05 1.91
C GLU A 29 -9.43 0.15 0.67
N GLY A 30 -9.30 -0.83 -0.21
CA GLY A 30 -10.08 -0.91 -1.44
C GLY A 30 -9.67 0.06 -2.54
N VAL A 31 -8.71 0.95 -2.27
CA VAL A 31 -8.26 1.97 -3.24
C VAL A 31 -6.82 1.71 -3.67
N THR A 32 -5.88 1.64 -2.75
CA THR A 32 -4.47 1.37 -3.06
C THR A 32 -4.06 -0.05 -2.75
N GLY A 33 -4.91 -0.81 -2.10
CA GLY A 33 -4.67 -2.18 -1.70
C GLY A 33 -5.72 -2.65 -0.71
N PHE A 34 -5.39 -3.69 0.02
CA PHE A 34 -6.26 -4.26 1.04
C PHE A 34 -5.54 -4.35 2.38
N VAL A 35 -6.24 -3.98 3.44
CA VAL A 35 -5.80 -4.20 4.80
C VAL A 35 -6.54 -5.43 5.33
N VAL A 36 -5.80 -6.43 5.74
CA VAL A 36 -6.35 -7.71 6.19
C VAL A 36 -5.85 -8.07 7.57
N ASP A 37 -6.54 -9.03 8.22
CA ASP A 37 -6.02 -9.64 9.43
C ASP A 37 -4.84 -10.53 9.05
N GLY A 38 -3.62 -10.14 9.46
CA GLY A 38 -2.39 -10.85 9.12
C GLY A 38 -2.31 -12.28 9.67
N THR A 39 -3.21 -12.65 10.60
CA THR A 39 -3.29 -14.01 11.13
C THR A 39 -4.31 -14.87 10.38
N ASN A 40 -5.11 -14.28 9.50
CA ASN A 40 -6.14 -14.99 8.74
C ASN A 40 -5.62 -15.33 7.35
N THR A 41 -5.09 -16.54 7.22
CA THR A 41 -4.51 -17.00 5.94
C THR A 41 -5.52 -17.10 4.82
N GLU A 42 -6.78 -17.41 5.11
CA GLU A 42 -7.85 -17.45 4.11
C GLU A 42 -8.13 -16.09 3.51
N GLN A 43 -8.17 -15.05 4.35
CA GLN A 43 -8.40 -13.69 3.91
C GLN A 43 -7.24 -13.19 3.04
N ILE A 44 -6.02 -13.48 3.44
CA ILE A 44 -4.82 -13.13 2.67
C ILE A 44 -4.86 -13.81 1.30
N ALA A 45 -5.12 -15.11 1.28
CA ALA A 45 -5.19 -15.88 0.05
C ALA A 45 -6.32 -15.39 -0.88
N LYS A 46 -7.47 -15.08 -0.32
CA LYS A 46 -8.61 -14.56 -1.07
C LYS A 46 -8.27 -13.25 -1.79
N ARG A 47 -7.63 -12.33 -1.07
CA ARG A 47 -7.24 -11.05 -1.67
C ARG A 47 -6.13 -11.20 -2.70
N ALA A 48 -5.16 -12.08 -2.42
CA ALA A 48 -4.09 -12.36 -3.37
C ALA A 48 -4.64 -12.95 -4.67
N ILE A 49 -5.55 -13.92 -4.57
CA ILE A 49 -6.19 -14.54 -5.75
C ILE A 49 -7.02 -13.51 -6.51
N GLN A 50 -7.77 -12.66 -5.81
CA GLN A 50 -8.55 -11.60 -6.43
C GLN A 50 -7.68 -10.68 -7.27
N LEU A 51 -6.54 -10.27 -6.74
CA LEU A 51 -5.60 -9.41 -7.47
C LEU A 51 -4.93 -10.14 -8.64
N LEU A 52 -4.59 -11.42 -8.47
CA LEU A 52 -3.97 -12.19 -9.53
C LEU A 52 -4.91 -12.42 -10.72
N LEU A 53 -6.20 -12.58 -10.46
CA LEU A 53 -7.20 -12.88 -11.50
C LEU A 53 -7.82 -11.62 -12.12
N ASP A 54 -7.67 -10.46 -11.50
CA ASP A 54 -8.30 -9.22 -11.96
C ASP A 54 -7.24 -8.18 -12.33
N GLU A 55 -6.83 -8.19 -13.58
CA GLU A 55 -5.83 -7.26 -14.10
C GLU A 55 -6.27 -5.80 -13.97
N LYS A 56 -7.55 -5.53 -14.23
CA LYS A 56 -8.09 -4.16 -14.14
C LYS A 56 -8.00 -3.64 -12.71
N LEU A 57 -8.32 -4.49 -11.74
CA LEU A 57 -8.22 -4.15 -10.34
C LEU A 57 -6.76 -3.87 -9.94
N ARG A 58 -5.83 -4.73 -10.37
CA ARG A 58 -4.40 -4.52 -10.09
C ARG A 58 -3.92 -3.17 -10.63
N ILE A 59 -4.26 -2.87 -11.88
CA ILE A 59 -3.84 -1.63 -12.52
C ILE A 59 -4.48 -0.43 -11.82
N SER A 60 -5.76 -0.51 -11.52
CA SER A 60 -6.50 0.57 -10.84
C SER A 60 -5.92 0.86 -9.47
N MET A 61 -5.67 -0.16 -8.67
CA MET A 61 -5.08 0.00 -7.33
C MET A 61 -3.64 0.49 -7.39
N GLY A 62 -2.85 -0.03 -8.32
CA GLY A 62 -1.48 0.42 -8.50
C GLY A 62 -1.40 1.88 -8.90
N SER A 63 -2.23 2.31 -9.85
CA SER A 63 -2.30 3.69 -10.30
C SER A 63 -2.79 4.63 -9.18
N ALA A 64 -3.79 4.20 -8.43
CA ALA A 64 -4.32 4.97 -7.30
C ALA A 64 -3.26 5.13 -6.21
N GLY A 65 -2.51 4.08 -5.91
CA GLY A 65 -1.44 4.12 -4.93
C GLY A 65 -0.33 5.07 -5.32
N ARG A 66 0.09 5.02 -6.57
CA ARG A 66 1.12 5.94 -7.09
C ARG A 66 0.67 7.39 -7.04
N ALA A 67 -0.57 7.66 -7.46
CA ALA A 67 -1.13 9.01 -7.43
C ALA A 67 -1.24 9.53 -5.99
N TRP A 68 -1.63 8.66 -5.06
CA TRP A 68 -1.72 9.02 -3.65
C TRP A 68 -0.35 9.39 -3.07
N ILE A 69 0.68 8.59 -3.38
CA ILE A 69 2.05 8.89 -2.93
C ILE A 69 2.51 10.26 -3.48
N GLU A 70 2.30 10.50 -4.76
CA GLU A 70 2.70 11.76 -5.37
C GLU A 70 1.99 12.97 -4.75
N LYS A 71 0.71 12.82 -4.43
CA LYS A 71 -0.11 13.91 -3.89
C LYS A 71 0.11 14.14 -2.40
N GLU A 72 0.03 13.06 -1.61
CA GLU A 72 -0.02 13.16 -0.15
C GLU A 72 1.35 13.12 0.52
N TRP A 73 2.32 12.45 -0.10
CA TRP A 73 3.61 12.22 0.51
C TRP A 73 4.72 13.09 -0.08
N ARG A 74 4.53 13.70 -1.22
CA ARG A 74 5.51 14.56 -1.88
C ARG A 74 5.97 15.69 -0.98
N TRP A 75 5.04 16.32 -0.28
CA TRP A 75 5.36 17.40 0.67
C TRP A 75 6.24 16.91 1.80
N GLN A 76 5.99 15.70 2.30
CA GLN A 76 6.76 15.13 3.40
C GLN A 76 8.20 14.80 2.97
N ILE A 77 8.39 14.43 1.73
CA ILE A 77 9.73 14.24 1.16
C ILE A 77 10.50 15.56 1.21
N TRP A 78 9.88 16.64 0.76
CA TRP A 78 10.46 17.96 0.79
C TRP A 78 10.79 18.45 2.20
N ALA A 79 9.93 18.16 3.16
CA ALA A 79 10.11 18.55 4.56
C ALA A 79 11.10 17.66 5.33
N GLY A 80 11.68 16.65 4.68
CA GLY A 80 12.62 15.72 5.31
C GLY A 80 11.96 14.60 6.11
N LYS A 81 10.64 14.55 6.20
CA LYS A 81 9.93 13.51 6.96
C LYS A 81 10.10 12.13 6.36
N PHE A 82 10.23 12.05 5.06
CA PHE A 82 10.46 10.78 4.37
C PHE A 82 11.83 10.21 4.75
N SER A 83 12.84 11.05 4.88
CA SER A 83 14.17 10.63 5.35
C SER A 83 14.09 10.05 6.75
N ASP A 84 13.31 10.66 7.64
CA ASP A 84 13.11 10.15 9.00
C ASP A 84 12.47 8.78 9.00
N LEU A 85 11.51 8.55 8.10
CA LEU A 85 10.88 7.24 7.95
C LEU A 85 11.87 6.19 7.45
N LEU A 86 12.75 6.57 6.53
CA LEU A 86 13.77 5.66 6.00
C LEU A 86 14.83 5.30 7.04
N ALA A 87 15.06 6.18 8.00
CA ALA A 87 16.06 5.95 9.05
C ALA A 87 15.59 5.01 10.18
N ARG A 88 14.34 4.65 10.22
CA ARG A 88 13.78 3.80 11.28
C ARG A 88 14.09 2.32 11.12
#